data_4886335a049c21a8d248c08156f8e621
#
_entry.id   4886335a049c21a8d248c08156f8e621
#
_cell.length_a   1.000
_cell.length_b   1.000
_cell.length_c   1.000
_cell.angle_alpha   90.00
_cell.angle_beta   90.00
_cell.angle_gamma   90.00
#
_symmetry.space_group_name_H-M   'P 1'
#
loop_
_entity.id
_entity.type
_entity.pdbx_description
1 polymer ?
#
loop_
_entity_poly.entity_id
_entity_poly.type
_entity_poly.pdbx_seq_one_letter_code
_entity_poly.pdbx_strand_id
1 'polypeptide(L)'
;NSLITDKMTVDQLARDCYLPGNKILQELIEAQQGKFKIVFSISGTAIELLQSHRPDVLLSFQRLAETGCVEFMSETYFNSLSWLHSRSEFKRQVVLHQNKVGEVFNQRPAVFRNSELIYCNELAHFIAGMGFRGILCEGLDTILKGRTSNHTYAAPGNGDFGVLLRNTRLSDDLAFRFDDTS
;
A
#
# COMPACT_ATOMS: atom_id res chain seq x y z
N ASN A 1 12.25 -25.66 6.49
CA ASN A 1 12.86 -24.58 7.26
C ASN A 1 12.24 -23.19 6.95
N SER A 2 11.83 -22.87 5.72
CA SER A 2 11.22 -21.57 5.40
C SER A 2 9.93 -21.30 6.19
N LEU A 3 9.01 -22.24 6.26
CA LEU A 3 7.73 -22.10 6.96
C LEU A 3 7.88 -21.77 8.47
N ILE A 4 8.88 -22.33 9.14
CA ILE A 4 9.15 -22.04 10.57
C ILE A 4 9.71 -20.61 10.69
N THR A 5 10.60 -20.23 9.82
CA THR A 5 11.17 -18.88 9.78
C THR A 5 10.08 -17.83 9.49
N ASP A 6 9.21 -18.10 8.52
CA ASP A 6 8.09 -17.21 8.17
C ASP A 6 7.14 -17.02 9.35
N LYS A 7 6.77 -18.10 10.05
CA LYS A 7 5.93 -18.03 11.26
C LYS A 7 6.57 -17.21 12.38
N MET A 8 7.85 -17.47 12.69
CA MET A 8 8.57 -16.71 13.74
C MET A 8 8.65 -15.22 13.40
N THR A 9 8.93 -14.88 12.15
CA THR A 9 8.99 -13.49 11.67
C THR A 9 7.62 -12.81 11.78
N VAL A 10 6.55 -13.49 11.34
CA VAL A 10 5.18 -12.96 11.43
C VAL A 10 4.76 -12.79 12.89
N ASP A 11 5.08 -13.74 13.79
CA ASP A 11 4.79 -13.64 15.22
C ASP A 11 5.51 -12.46 15.89
N GLN A 12 6.75 -12.21 15.52
CA GLN A 12 7.52 -11.07 16.03
C GLN A 12 6.92 -9.75 15.52
N LEU A 13 6.73 -9.62 14.21
CA LEU A 13 6.12 -8.41 13.61
C LEU A 13 4.72 -8.13 14.16
N ALA A 14 3.96 -9.18 14.44
CA ALA A 14 2.64 -9.04 15.04
C ALA A 14 2.69 -8.39 16.42
N ARG A 15 3.61 -8.84 17.28
CA ARG A 15 3.76 -8.32 18.65
C ARG A 15 4.39 -6.94 18.70
N ASP A 16 5.43 -6.74 17.89
CA ASP A 16 6.31 -5.59 18.04
C ASP A 16 5.87 -4.41 17.15
N CYS A 17 5.07 -4.67 16.10
CA CYS A 17 4.67 -3.68 15.11
C CYS A 17 3.15 -3.65 14.86
N TYR A 18 2.55 -4.72 14.31
CA TYR A 18 1.19 -4.63 13.77
C TYR A 18 0.12 -4.39 14.84
N LEU A 19 0.09 -5.18 15.91
CA LEU A 19 -0.94 -5.02 16.93
C LEU A 19 -0.82 -3.69 17.69
N PRO A 20 0.37 -3.30 18.20
CA PRO A 20 0.50 -2.01 18.87
C PRO A 20 0.28 -0.83 17.90
N GLY A 21 0.79 -0.92 16.66
CA GLY A 21 0.58 0.10 15.65
C GLY A 21 -0.90 0.28 15.31
N ASN A 22 -1.62 -0.80 15.02
CA ASN A 22 -3.04 -0.73 14.70
C ASN A 22 -3.89 -0.21 15.87
N LYS A 23 -3.51 -0.50 17.11
CA LYS A 23 -4.15 0.07 18.29
C LYS A 23 -3.98 1.60 18.36
N ILE A 24 -2.75 2.08 18.18
CA ILE A 24 -2.47 3.54 18.16
C ILE A 24 -3.25 4.22 17.04
N LEU A 25 -3.30 3.61 15.84
CA LEU A 25 -4.02 4.16 14.70
C LEU A 25 -5.52 4.23 14.96
N GLN A 26 -6.10 3.23 15.61
CA GLN A 26 -7.51 3.25 16.01
C GLN A 26 -7.78 4.37 17.01
N GLU A 27 -6.97 4.51 18.05
CA GLU A 27 -7.06 5.57 19.03
C GLU A 27 -6.96 6.98 18.39
N LEU A 28 -6.07 7.15 17.40
CA LEU A 28 -5.94 8.40 16.65
C LEU A 28 -7.17 8.70 15.81
N ILE A 29 -7.74 7.70 15.12
CA ILE A 29 -8.96 7.87 14.33
C ILE A 29 -10.12 8.32 15.23
N GLU A 30 -10.28 7.70 16.38
CA GLU A 30 -11.31 8.05 17.37
C GLU A 30 -11.09 9.46 17.94
N ALA A 31 -9.88 9.77 18.40
CA ALA A 31 -9.52 11.06 18.97
C ALA A 31 -9.70 12.22 17.97
N GLN A 32 -9.42 11.97 16.69
CA GLN A 32 -9.57 12.97 15.62
C GLN A 32 -10.96 12.97 14.97
N GLN A 33 -11.92 12.23 15.54
CA GLN A 33 -13.31 12.16 15.05
C GLN A 33 -13.42 11.86 13.55
N GLY A 34 -12.61 10.92 13.07
CA GLY A 34 -12.59 10.49 11.67
C GLY A 34 -11.91 11.46 10.69
N LYS A 35 -11.26 12.52 11.15
CA LYS A 35 -10.46 13.42 10.30
C LYS A 35 -9.12 12.83 9.91
N PHE A 36 -8.58 11.92 10.72
CA PHE A 36 -7.35 11.20 10.44
C PHE A 36 -7.64 10.05 9.47
N LYS A 37 -6.97 10.03 8.33
CA LYS A 37 -7.15 9.04 7.27
C LYS A 37 -5.84 8.31 6.98
N ILE A 38 -5.92 7.02 6.71
CA ILE A 38 -4.77 6.17 6.44
C ILE A 38 -5.01 5.33 5.19
N VAL A 39 -3.93 5.03 4.49
CA VAL A 39 -3.93 4.08 3.37
C VAL A 39 -2.89 3.01 3.63
N PHE A 40 -3.29 1.74 3.54
CA PHE A 40 -2.40 0.59 3.63
C PHE A 40 -2.13 -0.04 2.27
N SER A 41 -0.93 -0.60 2.12
CA SER A 41 -0.55 -1.51 1.05
C SER A 41 -0.06 -2.81 1.70
N ILE A 42 -0.77 -3.91 1.48
CA ILE A 42 -0.47 -5.23 2.06
C ILE A 42 -0.57 -6.24 0.93
N SER A 43 0.53 -6.92 0.60
CA SER A 43 0.54 -7.90 -0.49
C SER A 43 -0.40 -9.08 -0.23
N GLY A 44 -0.85 -9.74 -1.30
CA GLY A 44 -1.70 -10.92 -1.19
C GLY A 44 -1.06 -12.03 -0.36
N THR A 45 0.24 -12.25 -0.54
CA THR A 45 1.02 -13.22 0.25
C THR A 45 1.11 -12.86 1.72
N ALA A 46 1.24 -11.57 2.06
CA ALA A 46 1.24 -11.13 3.45
C ALA A 46 -0.15 -11.34 4.10
N ILE A 47 -1.23 -11.07 3.37
CA ILE A 47 -2.59 -11.37 3.83
C ILE A 47 -2.76 -12.87 4.11
N GLU A 48 -2.31 -13.76 3.21
CA GLU A 48 -2.37 -15.21 3.40
C GLU A 48 -1.56 -15.69 4.62
N LEU A 49 -0.37 -15.14 4.82
CA LEU A 49 0.45 -15.44 6.01
C LEU A 49 -0.26 -15.00 7.30
N LEU A 50 -0.86 -13.82 7.32
CA LEU A 50 -1.64 -13.34 8.46
C LEU A 50 -2.87 -14.21 8.70
N GLN A 51 -3.61 -14.59 7.64
CA GLN A 51 -4.75 -15.50 7.76
C GLN A 51 -4.36 -16.84 8.40
N SER A 52 -3.20 -17.39 8.03
CA SER A 52 -2.76 -18.71 8.44
C SER A 52 -2.13 -18.72 9.84
N HIS A 53 -1.39 -17.67 10.21
CA HIS A 53 -0.56 -17.67 11.41
C HIS A 53 -0.98 -16.65 12.47
N ARG A 54 -1.57 -15.53 12.08
CA ARG A 54 -1.95 -14.43 12.97
C ARG A 54 -3.28 -13.80 12.57
N PRO A 55 -4.38 -14.56 12.64
CA PRO A 55 -5.71 -14.04 12.34
C PRO A 55 -6.14 -12.87 13.23
N ASP A 56 -5.58 -12.78 14.45
CA ASP A 56 -5.76 -11.63 15.34
C ASP A 56 -5.26 -10.31 14.76
N VAL A 57 -4.10 -10.34 14.06
CA VAL A 57 -3.57 -9.17 13.34
C VAL A 57 -4.49 -8.79 12.18
N LEU A 58 -4.93 -9.78 11.40
CA LEU A 58 -5.85 -9.52 10.30
C LEU A 58 -7.15 -8.89 10.78
N LEU A 59 -7.71 -9.41 11.88
CA LEU A 59 -8.90 -8.84 12.51
C LEU A 59 -8.66 -7.38 12.96
N SER A 60 -7.46 -7.04 13.43
CA SER A 60 -7.16 -5.66 13.79
C SER A 60 -7.17 -4.71 12.58
N PHE A 61 -6.67 -5.15 11.42
CA PHE A 61 -6.79 -4.40 10.16
C PHE A 61 -8.24 -4.29 9.68
N GLN A 62 -9.04 -5.35 9.84
CA GLN A 62 -10.46 -5.32 9.48
C GLN A 62 -11.23 -4.28 10.32
N ARG A 63 -10.98 -4.22 11.63
CA ARG A 63 -11.58 -3.20 12.51
C ARG A 63 -11.20 -1.78 12.07
N LEU A 64 -9.96 -1.57 11.67
CA LEU A 64 -9.52 -0.29 11.10
C LEU A 64 -10.27 0.03 9.79
N ALA A 65 -10.47 -0.96 8.91
CA ALA A 65 -11.24 -0.79 7.67
C ALA A 65 -12.70 -0.37 7.95
N GLU A 66 -13.33 -0.95 8.97
CA GLU A 66 -14.71 -0.67 9.38
C GLU A 66 -14.93 0.77 9.86
N THR A 67 -13.87 1.47 10.28
CA THR A 67 -13.97 2.88 10.70
C THR A 67 -14.33 3.83 9.55
N GLY A 68 -14.19 3.42 8.29
CA GLY A 68 -14.32 4.29 7.11
C GLY A 68 -13.20 5.33 6.98
N CYS A 69 -12.16 5.23 7.79
CA CYS A 69 -10.99 6.11 7.78
C CYS A 69 -9.76 5.46 7.18
N VAL A 70 -9.87 4.21 6.79
CA VAL A 70 -8.76 3.41 6.25
C VAL A 70 -9.13 2.87 4.87
N GLU A 71 -8.24 3.04 3.91
CA GLU A 71 -8.32 2.47 2.58
C GLU A 71 -7.15 1.50 2.34
N PHE A 72 -7.37 0.51 1.47
CA PHE A 72 -6.31 -0.38 1.00
C PHE A 72 -6.01 -0.09 -0.45
N MET A 73 -4.72 0.07 -0.79
CA MET A 73 -4.25 0.14 -2.17
C MET A 73 -4.22 -1.25 -2.80
N SER A 74 -4.33 -1.31 -4.12
CA SER A 74 -4.00 -2.51 -4.88
C SER A 74 -2.53 -2.54 -5.26
N GLU A 75 -1.98 -3.73 -5.35
CA GLU A 75 -0.62 -3.99 -5.84
C GLU A 75 -0.56 -5.32 -6.60
N THR A 76 0.62 -5.74 -7.05
CA THR A 76 0.80 -7.10 -7.54
C THR A 76 0.71 -8.10 -6.38
N TYR A 77 -0.05 -9.18 -6.55
CA TYR A 77 -0.37 -10.14 -5.47
C TYR A 77 0.86 -10.66 -4.72
N PHE A 78 1.94 -10.95 -5.45
CA PHE A 78 3.19 -11.48 -4.94
C PHE A 78 4.27 -10.42 -4.73
N ASN A 79 3.94 -9.14 -4.75
CA ASN A 79 4.89 -8.02 -4.74
C ASN A 79 5.98 -8.19 -5.81
N SER A 80 5.57 -8.50 -7.03
CA SER A 80 6.44 -8.91 -8.13
C SER A 80 6.72 -7.79 -9.12
N LEU A 81 7.85 -7.90 -9.83
CA LEU A 81 8.21 -7.04 -10.95
C LEU A 81 7.60 -7.48 -12.29
N SER A 82 6.45 -8.16 -12.25
CA SER A 82 5.79 -8.73 -13.44
C SER A 82 5.48 -7.71 -14.52
N TRP A 83 5.30 -6.44 -14.19
CA TRP A 83 5.17 -5.35 -15.16
C TRP A 83 6.31 -5.30 -16.18
N LEU A 84 7.53 -5.59 -15.76
CA LEU A 84 8.72 -5.53 -16.62
C LEU A 84 8.81 -6.70 -17.61
N HIS A 85 8.08 -7.80 -17.36
CA HIS A 85 8.23 -9.06 -18.10
C HIS A 85 6.96 -9.50 -18.83
N SER A 86 5.78 -9.34 -18.22
CA SER A 86 4.53 -9.87 -18.77
C SER A 86 3.33 -9.04 -18.34
N ARG A 87 2.68 -8.36 -19.30
CA ARG A 87 1.47 -7.57 -19.05
C ARG A 87 0.28 -8.46 -18.64
N SER A 88 0.19 -9.67 -19.16
CA SER A 88 -0.88 -10.61 -18.80
C SER A 88 -0.73 -11.11 -17.36
N GLU A 89 0.48 -11.48 -16.96
CA GLU A 89 0.76 -11.91 -15.59
C GLU A 89 0.58 -10.74 -14.60
N PHE A 90 1.05 -9.55 -14.94
CA PHE A 90 0.83 -8.36 -14.15
C PHE A 90 -0.68 -8.12 -13.92
N LYS A 91 -1.48 -8.11 -14.99
CA LYS A 91 -2.93 -7.95 -14.88
C LYS A 91 -3.57 -9.03 -14.00
N ARG A 92 -3.14 -10.29 -14.18
CA ARG A 92 -3.63 -11.42 -13.37
C ARG A 92 -3.38 -11.18 -11.88
N GLN A 93 -2.18 -10.77 -11.50
CA GLN A 93 -1.82 -10.53 -10.11
C GLN A 93 -2.59 -9.34 -9.51
N VAL A 94 -2.76 -8.26 -10.27
CA VAL A 94 -3.55 -7.10 -9.82
C VAL A 94 -5.00 -7.50 -9.56
N VAL A 95 -5.63 -8.27 -10.45
CA VAL A 95 -7.00 -8.76 -10.27
C VAL A 95 -7.11 -9.68 -9.05
N LEU A 96 -6.16 -10.61 -8.88
CA LEU A 96 -6.10 -11.47 -7.69
C LEU A 96 -6.02 -10.65 -6.40
N HIS A 97 -5.19 -9.62 -6.39
CA HIS A 97 -5.03 -8.74 -5.22
C HIS A 97 -6.31 -7.95 -4.93
N GLN A 98 -6.96 -7.37 -5.95
CA GLN A 98 -8.25 -6.68 -5.77
C GLN A 98 -9.31 -7.60 -5.16
N ASN A 99 -9.39 -8.86 -5.64
CA ASN A 99 -10.33 -9.84 -5.12
C ASN A 99 -10.01 -10.18 -3.65
N LYS A 100 -8.72 -10.37 -3.31
CA LYS A 100 -8.30 -10.66 -1.94
C LYS A 100 -8.63 -9.50 -0.98
N VAL A 101 -8.39 -8.26 -1.38
CA VAL A 101 -8.76 -7.08 -0.59
C VAL A 101 -10.29 -6.99 -0.42
N GLY A 102 -11.05 -7.27 -1.49
CA GLY A 102 -12.51 -7.33 -1.43
C GLY A 102 -13.02 -8.41 -0.46
N GLU A 103 -12.44 -9.61 -0.53
CA GLU A 103 -12.77 -10.74 0.35
C GLU A 103 -12.50 -10.44 1.83
N VAL A 104 -11.34 -9.86 2.11
CA VAL A 104 -10.84 -9.71 3.50
C VAL A 104 -11.29 -8.43 4.16
N PHE A 105 -11.30 -7.31 3.43
CA PHE A 105 -11.56 -5.98 3.99
C PHE A 105 -12.87 -5.35 3.49
N ASN A 106 -13.62 -6.05 2.65
CA ASN A 106 -14.86 -5.55 2.02
C ASN A 106 -14.66 -4.19 1.31
N GLN A 107 -13.49 -3.99 0.70
CA GLN A 107 -13.14 -2.77 -0.01
C GLN A 107 -12.73 -3.04 -1.45
N ARG A 108 -13.00 -2.06 -2.32
CA ARG A 108 -12.51 -2.06 -3.70
C ARG A 108 -11.43 -1.00 -3.85
N PRO A 109 -10.14 -1.39 -3.98
CA PRO A 109 -9.05 -0.44 -4.12
C PRO A 109 -9.24 0.51 -5.29
N ALA A 110 -9.08 1.81 -5.05
CA ALA A 110 -9.17 2.86 -6.07
C ALA A 110 -7.79 3.35 -6.54
N VAL A 111 -6.75 3.11 -5.75
CA VAL A 111 -5.37 3.53 -6.02
C VAL A 111 -4.49 2.29 -6.13
N PHE A 112 -3.55 2.33 -7.05
CA PHE A 112 -2.57 1.27 -7.29
C PHE A 112 -1.18 1.68 -6.79
N ARG A 113 -0.43 0.74 -6.21
CA ARG A 113 0.98 0.88 -5.88
C ARG A 113 1.77 -0.21 -6.59
N ASN A 114 2.71 0.15 -7.45
CA ASN A 114 3.56 -0.86 -8.08
C ASN A 114 4.69 -1.29 -7.14
N SER A 115 5.15 -2.53 -7.29
CA SER A 115 6.33 -3.03 -6.59
C SER A 115 7.52 -2.10 -6.85
N GLU A 116 8.31 -1.84 -5.80
CA GLU A 116 9.44 -0.91 -5.82
C GLU A 116 9.09 0.52 -6.28
N LEU A 117 7.80 0.90 -6.22
CA LEU A 117 7.29 2.19 -6.67
C LEU A 117 7.67 2.55 -8.12
N ILE A 118 7.99 1.55 -8.94
CA ILE A 118 8.35 1.73 -10.36
C ILE A 118 7.18 2.37 -11.11
N TYR A 119 7.49 3.40 -11.86
CA TYR A 119 6.54 4.17 -12.64
C TYR A 119 7.03 4.38 -14.08
N CYS A 120 6.10 4.31 -15.01
CA CYS A 120 6.18 4.91 -16.33
C CYS A 120 4.77 5.30 -16.81
N ASN A 121 4.68 6.19 -17.80
CA ASN A 121 3.39 6.66 -18.30
C ASN A 121 2.55 5.52 -18.90
N GLU A 122 3.18 4.53 -19.53
CA GLU A 122 2.50 3.34 -20.06
C GLU A 122 1.82 2.53 -18.93
N LEU A 123 2.49 2.37 -17.78
CA LEU A 123 1.90 1.74 -16.60
C LEU A 123 0.69 2.53 -16.10
N ALA A 124 0.80 3.85 -16.00
CA ALA A 124 -0.30 4.71 -15.57
C ALA A 124 -1.53 4.54 -16.48
N HIS A 125 -1.36 4.55 -17.80
CA HIS A 125 -2.45 4.31 -18.75
C HIS A 125 -3.03 2.91 -18.64
N PHE A 126 -2.18 1.90 -18.43
CA PHE A 126 -2.63 0.51 -18.27
C PHE A 126 -3.50 0.36 -17.01
N ILE A 127 -3.05 0.90 -15.89
CA ILE A 127 -3.76 0.86 -14.60
C ILE A 127 -5.06 1.69 -14.65
N ALA A 128 -5.04 2.85 -15.31
CA ALA A 128 -6.25 3.63 -15.57
C ALA A 128 -7.28 2.82 -16.38
N GLY A 129 -6.82 2.08 -17.40
CA GLY A 129 -7.64 1.15 -18.20
C GLY A 129 -8.21 -0.03 -17.40
N MET A 130 -7.64 -0.35 -16.22
CA MET A 130 -8.17 -1.34 -15.28
C MET A 130 -9.19 -0.74 -14.29
N GLY A 131 -9.48 0.57 -14.39
CA GLY A 131 -10.47 1.27 -13.57
C GLY A 131 -9.95 1.87 -12.27
N PHE A 132 -8.63 1.96 -12.09
CA PHE A 132 -8.03 2.72 -10.98
C PHE A 132 -8.07 4.22 -11.26
N ARG A 133 -8.11 5.02 -10.19
CA ARG A 133 -8.15 6.49 -10.25
C ARG A 133 -6.78 7.14 -10.03
N GLY A 134 -5.78 6.35 -9.62
CA GLY A 134 -4.45 6.89 -9.38
C GLY A 134 -3.42 5.80 -9.08
N ILE A 135 -2.16 6.23 -9.07
CA ILE A 135 -1.00 5.40 -8.78
C ILE A 135 -0.08 6.11 -7.79
N LEU A 136 0.45 5.36 -6.84
CA LEU A 136 1.55 5.79 -5.97
C LEU A 136 2.88 5.34 -6.57
N CYS A 137 3.83 6.26 -6.69
CA CYS A 137 5.16 6.00 -7.25
C CYS A 137 6.27 6.80 -6.55
N GLU A 138 7.51 6.53 -6.90
CA GLU A 138 8.68 7.22 -6.33
C GLU A 138 8.76 8.67 -6.82
N GLY A 139 9.13 9.58 -5.91
CA GLY A 139 9.32 11.00 -6.18
C GLY A 139 10.79 11.35 -6.40
N LEU A 140 11.35 11.00 -7.57
CA LEU A 140 12.76 11.24 -7.88
C LEU A 140 13.01 12.71 -8.27
N ASP A 141 13.89 13.39 -7.55
CA ASP A 141 14.27 14.80 -7.81
C ASP A 141 14.80 15.03 -9.23
N THR A 142 15.50 14.03 -9.79
CA THR A 142 16.01 14.06 -11.17
C THR A 142 14.90 14.15 -12.22
N ILE A 143 13.73 13.58 -11.93
CA ILE A 143 12.55 13.63 -12.81
C ILE A 143 11.70 14.86 -12.50
N LEU A 144 11.60 15.23 -11.23
CA LEU A 144 10.80 16.36 -10.77
C LEU A 144 11.39 17.72 -11.22
N LYS A 145 12.71 17.82 -11.41
CA LYS A 145 13.39 19.04 -11.87
C LYS A 145 12.97 20.28 -11.08
N GLY A 146 13.02 20.21 -9.77
CA GLY A 146 12.65 21.29 -8.84
C GLY A 146 11.15 21.40 -8.52
N ARG A 147 10.29 20.53 -9.07
CA ARG A 147 8.90 20.38 -8.61
C ARG A 147 8.86 19.59 -7.32
N THR A 148 7.87 19.84 -6.49
CA THR A 148 7.73 19.15 -5.20
C THR A 148 7.01 17.82 -5.32
N SER A 149 7.42 16.82 -4.52
CA SER A 149 6.68 15.55 -4.36
C SER A 149 5.38 15.69 -3.53
N ASN A 150 5.12 16.88 -2.94
CA ASN A 150 3.96 17.10 -2.08
C ASN A 150 2.70 17.53 -2.85
N HIS A 151 2.70 17.47 -4.17
CA HIS A 151 1.53 17.69 -5.01
C HIS A 151 1.11 16.41 -5.71
N THR A 152 -0.19 16.29 -5.96
CA THR A 152 -0.72 15.28 -6.87
C THR A 152 -0.54 15.78 -8.31
N TYR A 153 -0.02 14.91 -9.16
CA TYR A 153 0.14 15.16 -10.60
C TYR A 153 -0.91 14.38 -11.39
N ALA A 154 -1.14 14.78 -12.61
CA ALA A 154 -1.94 14.01 -13.56
C ALA A 154 -1.02 13.20 -14.47
N ALA A 155 -1.46 12.02 -14.88
CA ALA A 155 -0.75 11.25 -15.90
C ALA A 155 -0.85 11.97 -17.28
N PRO A 156 0.22 12.04 -18.07
CA PRO A 156 0.16 12.63 -19.39
C PRO A 156 -0.96 12.00 -20.24
N GLY A 157 -1.79 12.84 -20.85
CA GLY A 157 -2.93 12.40 -21.68
C GLY A 157 -4.14 11.85 -20.90
N ASN A 158 -4.11 11.86 -19.56
CA ASN A 158 -5.25 11.46 -18.72
C ASN A 158 -5.31 12.35 -17.47
N GLY A 159 -5.98 13.49 -17.60
CA GLY A 159 -6.07 14.50 -16.54
C GLY A 159 -6.80 14.03 -15.27
N ASP A 160 -7.65 13.01 -15.38
CA ASP A 160 -8.44 12.47 -14.26
C ASP A 160 -7.71 11.37 -13.49
N PHE A 161 -6.54 10.90 -13.97
CA PHE A 161 -5.75 9.88 -13.33
C PHE A 161 -4.63 10.50 -12.49
N GLY A 162 -4.76 10.37 -11.15
CA GLY A 162 -3.83 10.94 -10.20
C GLY A 162 -2.51 10.18 -10.10
N VAL A 163 -1.40 10.90 -10.10
CA VAL A 163 -0.06 10.37 -9.80
C VAL A 163 0.38 10.96 -8.47
N LEU A 164 0.44 10.11 -7.45
CA LEU A 164 0.87 10.44 -6.10
C LEU A 164 2.35 10.10 -5.96
N LEU A 165 3.13 11.01 -5.42
CA LEU A 165 4.57 10.83 -5.29
C LEU A 165 4.95 10.59 -3.83
N ARG A 166 5.81 9.60 -3.59
CA ARG A 166 6.42 9.43 -2.27
C ARG A 166 7.26 10.66 -1.94
N ASN A 167 7.05 11.24 -0.77
CA ASN A 167 8.01 12.18 -0.20
C ASN A 167 9.14 11.37 0.43
N THR A 168 10.21 11.14 -0.33
CA THR A 168 11.33 10.27 0.05
C THR A 168 11.96 10.73 1.36
N ARG A 169 12.23 12.03 1.51
CA ARG A 169 12.85 12.58 2.72
C ARG A 169 12.00 12.31 3.96
N LEU A 170 10.72 12.68 3.94
CA LEU A 170 9.83 12.46 5.07
C LEU A 170 9.63 10.96 5.36
N SER A 171 9.53 10.13 4.33
CA SER A 171 9.42 8.68 4.48
C SER A 171 10.65 8.08 5.15
N ASP A 172 11.84 8.52 4.75
CA ASP A 172 13.10 8.03 5.31
C ASP A 172 13.34 8.56 6.73
N ASP A 173 12.90 9.80 7.03
CA ASP A 173 12.93 10.34 8.39
C ASP A 173 12.08 9.48 9.34
N LEU A 174 10.86 9.11 8.91
CA LEU A 174 9.99 8.26 9.70
C LEU A 174 10.49 6.81 9.82
N ALA A 175 11.04 6.25 8.74
CA ALA A 175 11.40 4.82 8.70
C ALA A 175 12.77 4.53 9.32
N PHE A 176 13.73 5.46 9.24
CA PHE A 176 15.13 5.18 9.55
C PHE A 176 15.78 6.20 10.49
N ARG A 177 15.20 7.38 10.65
CA ARG A 177 15.82 8.49 11.41
C ARG A 177 14.86 9.09 12.45
N PHE A 178 13.81 8.37 12.81
CA PHE A 178 12.80 8.92 13.74
C PHE A 178 13.41 9.28 15.10
N ASP A 179 14.31 8.45 15.61
CA ASP A 179 14.99 8.65 16.89
C ASP A 179 16.09 9.70 16.83
N ASP A 180 16.62 10.02 15.62
CA ASP A 180 17.70 10.99 15.43
C ASP A 180 17.19 12.45 15.33
N THR A 181 15.88 12.65 15.24
CA THR A 181 15.23 13.96 15.05
C THR A 181 14.69 14.58 16.34
N SER A 182 14.99 13.98 17.50
CA SER A 182 14.61 14.45 18.83
C SER A 182 15.62 15.44 19.44
#